data_e7582bfbf61d1d601ff93b2773e37dbf
#
_entry.id   e7582bfbf61d1d601ff93b2773e37dbf
#
_cell.length_a   1.000
_cell.length_b   1.000
_cell.length_c   1.000
_cell.angle_alpha   90.00
_cell.angle_beta   90.00
_cell.angle_gamma   90.00
#
_symmetry.space_group_name_H-M   'P 1'
#
loop_
_entity.id
_entity.type
_entity.pdbx_description
1 polymer ?
#
loop_
_entity_poly.entity_id
_entity_poly.type
_entity_poly.pdbx_seq_one_letter_code
_entity_poly.pdbx_strand_id
1 'polypeptide(L)'
;NFSGITPDLPFTEYDFYDLYRQTFEKSELGRIRRKLPLHDMAENLGLTRKSMRGKRGRRSYFTAEGKVALMFLKMYTGLSSPKLMDQLNGNIHYQLFCDVRINPMHPLTNYKLLDDVFSELAGGLKLQQQQAILARAWKPYMKELETMYTDATCYESEMRYPTDPKLLWEGIEKSYRIMCEVSEKLNLHRPRTKYLDVEKANLAYRKQRRRTKAQTRKITRRLLNLLGKILNEIRRIERENACAEKLLTARQKSDMEIITRMYRQQKRHFDRNEPRESVKDRIVSISKPYVRPIVRGKEVRSVEFGAKCNNILVDGLSFVEKLSFNAFNEGTRLPHCLKLHRRLFGVDAKKVGGDACYAVNANRELCRKKEIQTSFVKRGRPALVKKEDDIIRKELARVRATRMEGSFGTQKEHYGLKRIKARTRLTEILYIFFGIHTANVVHLVRREVSEIVRAA
;
A
#
# COMPACT_ATOMS: atom_id res chain seq x y z
N ASN A 1 -39.07 9.24 -21.05
CA ASN A 1 -39.37 9.73 -22.42
C ASN A 1 -38.34 10.77 -22.81
N PHE A 2 -37.40 10.38 -23.68
CA PHE A 2 -36.40 11.28 -24.27
C PHE A 2 -36.96 11.87 -25.61
N SER A 3 -38.15 12.39 -25.55
CA SER A 3 -38.88 12.94 -26.71
C SER A 3 -38.38 14.32 -27.17
N GLY A 4 -37.14 14.49 -27.36
CA GLY A 4 -36.56 15.76 -27.81
C GLY A 4 -35.16 15.61 -28.40
N ILE A 5 -34.63 14.40 -28.42
CA ILE A 5 -33.36 14.07 -29.04
C ILE A 5 -33.65 13.52 -30.41
N THR A 6 -33.03 14.07 -31.43
CA THR A 6 -33.15 13.69 -32.84
C THR A 6 -33.18 12.17 -33.00
N PRO A 7 -34.24 11.59 -33.54
CA PRO A 7 -34.43 10.14 -33.58
C PRO A 7 -33.48 9.40 -34.54
N ASP A 8 -32.81 10.09 -35.41
CA ASP A 8 -31.97 9.51 -36.43
C ASP A 8 -30.48 9.86 -36.18
N LEU A 9 -29.91 9.26 -35.13
CA LEU A 9 -28.45 9.21 -35.01
C LEU A 9 -27.98 7.94 -35.73
N PRO A 10 -27.39 8.04 -36.95
CA PRO A 10 -26.94 6.87 -37.72
C PRO A 10 -25.62 6.34 -37.13
N PHE A 11 -25.63 5.93 -35.85
CA PHE A 11 -24.44 5.46 -35.17
C PHE A 11 -24.39 3.95 -35.11
N THR A 12 -23.33 3.38 -35.62
CA THR A 12 -22.91 2.04 -35.28
C THR A 12 -22.28 2.05 -33.87
N GLU A 13 -22.13 0.90 -33.22
CA GLU A 13 -21.42 0.79 -31.92
C GLU A 13 -20.01 1.41 -31.96
N TYR A 14 -19.38 1.45 -33.13
CA TYR A 14 -18.04 1.99 -33.34
C TYR A 14 -18.01 3.53 -33.38
N ASP A 15 -18.98 4.14 -34.05
CA ASP A 15 -19.10 5.59 -34.21
C ASP A 15 -19.33 6.26 -32.85
N PHE A 16 -20.07 5.59 -31.96
CA PHE A 16 -20.35 6.10 -30.62
C PHE A 16 -19.09 6.30 -29.79
N TYR A 17 -18.17 5.34 -29.80
CA TYR A 17 -16.89 5.49 -29.09
C TYR A 17 -15.98 6.55 -29.71
N ASP A 18 -15.98 6.69 -31.03
CA ASP A 18 -15.16 7.66 -31.73
C ASP A 18 -15.63 9.10 -31.49
N LEU A 19 -16.94 9.34 -31.41
CA LEU A 19 -17.48 10.63 -31.00
C LEU A 19 -17.04 11.06 -29.60
N TYR A 20 -17.06 10.13 -28.65
CA TYR A 20 -16.60 10.41 -27.30
C TYR A 20 -15.09 10.56 -27.17
N ARG A 21 -14.30 10.12 -28.14
CA ARG A 21 -12.83 10.24 -28.12
C ARG A 21 -12.37 11.69 -28.03
N GLN A 22 -12.94 12.59 -28.80
CA GLN A 22 -12.56 14.01 -28.78
C GLN A 22 -12.85 14.65 -27.43
N THR A 23 -14.00 14.36 -26.83
CA THR A 23 -14.35 14.87 -25.51
C THR A 23 -13.49 14.22 -24.42
N PHE A 24 -13.17 12.95 -24.55
CA PHE A 24 -12.25 12.25 -23.67
C PHE A 24 -10.85 12.86 -23.70
N GLU A 25 -10.29 13.11 -24.87
CA GLU A 25 -8.95 13.70 -25.01
C GLU A 25 -8.81 15.09 -24.38
N LYS A 26 -9.89 15.87 -24.36
CA LYS A 26 -9.97 17.18 -23.69
C LYS A 26 -10.20 17.07 -22.19
N SER A 27 -10.68 15.93 -21.70
CA SER A 27 -10.96 15.69 -20.28
C SER A 27 -9.69 15.54 -19.44
N GLU A 28 -9.81 15.64 -18.09
CA GLU A 28 -8.69 15.38 -17.16
C GLU A 28 -8.16 13.95 -17.35
N LEU A 29 -9.04 12.95 -17.51
CA LEU A 29 -8.65 11.56 -17.74
C LEU A 29 -7.87 11.36 -19.05
N GLY A 30 -8.29 12.00 -20.14
CA GLY A 30 -7.56 11.94 -21.41
C GLY A 30 -6.17 12.56 -21.30
N ARG A 31 -6.05 13.69 -20.59
CA ARG A 31 -4.75 14.32 -20.31
C ARG A 31 -3.85 13.44 -19.44
N ILE A 32 -4.42 12.78 -18.41
CA ILE A 32 -3.71 11.80 -17.58
C ILE A 32 -3.20 10.64 -18.43
N ARG A 33 -4.07 10.05 -19.27
CA ARG A 33 -3.71 8.92 -20.12
C ARG A 33 -2.52 9.23 -21.04
N ARG A 34 -2.49 10.42 -21.64
CA ARG A 34 -1.37 10.85 -22.51
C ARG A 34 -0.02 10.98 -21.79
N LYS A 35 -0.04 11.26 -20.47
CA LYS A 35 1.18 11.37 -19.66
C LYS A 35 1.63 10.04 -19.04
N LEU A 36 0.87 8.97 -19.26
CA LEU A 36 1.19 7.63 -18.73
C LEU A 36 1.88 6.78 -19.80
N PRO A 37 3.10 6.28 -19.58
CA PRO A 37 3.79 5.35 -20.49
C PRO A 37 3.25 3.93 -20.31
N LEU A 38 1.96 3.72 -20.63
CA LEU A 38 1.23 2.48 -20.34
C LEU A 38 1.86 1.26 -21.01
N HIS A 39 2.38 1.42 -22.25
CA HIS A 39 3.03 0.36 -23.01
C HIS A 39 4.29 -0.14 -22.28
N ASP A 40 5.22 0.76 -21.97
CA ASP A 40 6.49 0.43 -21.30
C ASP A 40 6.25 -0.17 -19.90
N MET A 41 5.23 0.36 -19.19
CA MET A 41 4.82 -0.17 -17.90
C MET A 41 4.27 -1.60 -18.02
N ALA A 42 3.43 -1.86 -19.01
CA ALA A 42 2.85 -3.18 -19.25
C ALA A 42 3.92 -4.20 -19.67
N GLU A 43 4.88 -3.80 -20.50
CA GLU A 43 6.00 -4.63 -20.88
C GLU A 43 6.88 -5.01 -19.68
N ASN A 44 7.24 -4.03 -18.86
CA ASN A 44 8.04 -4.27 -17.65
C ASN A 44 7.32 -5.14 -16.60
N LEU A 45 5.99 -5.10 -16.57
CA LEU A 45 5.13 -5.99 -15.76
C LEU A 45 5.01 -7.40 -16.33
N GLY A 46 5.54 -7.65 -17.53
CA GLY A 46 5.45 -8.94 -18.21
C GLY A 46 4.05 -9.24 -18.79
N LEU A 47 3.23 -8.23 -19.06
CA LEU A 47 1.85 -8.36 -19.55
C LEU A 47 1.74 -8.42 -21.08
N THR A 48 2.84 -8.28 -21.82
CA THR A 48 2.84 -8.22 -23.26
C THR A 48 2.56 -9.59 -23.91
N ARG A 49 2.12 -9.59 -25.17
CA ARG A 49 1.74 -10.80 -25.93
C ARG A 49 2.79 -11.92 -25.93
N LYS A 50 4.08 -11.62 -25.77
CA LYS A 50 5.15 -12.64 -25.69
C LYS A 50 4.99 -13.55 -24.47
N SER A 51 4.56 -13.02 -23.33
CA SER A 51 4.33 -13.80 -22.12
C SER A 51 3.04 -14.63 -22.16
N MET A 52 2.13 -14.31 -23.08
CA MET A 52 0.83 -14.98 -23.24
C MET A 52 0.84 -16.06 -24.35
N ARG A 53 1.90 -16.18 -25.15
CA ARG A 53 2.04 -17.27 -26.13
C ARG A 53 2.15 -18.61 -25.42
N GLY A 54 1.17 -19.49 -25.67
CA GLY A 54 1.12 -20.84 -25.11
C GLY A 54 0.12 -21.05 -23.96
N LYS A 55 -0.48 -20.01 -23.39
CA LYS A 55 -1.56 -20.20 -22.42
C LYS A 55 -2.90 -20.41 -23.15
N ARG A 56 -3.37 -21.67 -23.18
CA ARG A 56 -4.74 -22.00 -23.60
C ARG A 56 -5.72 -21.42 -22.57
N GLY A 57 -6.67 -20.57 -22.98
CA GLY A 57 -7.67 -19.99 -22.10
C GLY A 57 -8.46 -18.86 -22.77
N ARG A 58 -9.53 -18.41 -22.13
CA ARG A 58 -10.35 -17.27 -22.58
C ARG A 58 -9.48 -16.02 -22.67
N ARG A 59 -9.65 -15.24 -23.74
CA ARG A 59 -8.98 -13.94 -23.91
C ARG A 59 -9.30 -13.02 -22.72
N SER A 60 -8.30 -12.30 -22.23
CA SER A 60 -8.50 -11.28 -21.20
C SER A 60 -9.40 -10.17 -21.73
N TYR A 61 -10.30 -9.68 -20.89
CA TYR A 61 -11.16 -8.53 -21.20
C TYR A 61 -10.35 -7.24 -21.44
N PHE A 62 -9.27 -7.07 -20.66
CA PHE A 62 -8.42 -5.89 -20.75
C PHE A 62 -7.16 -6.20 -21.54
N THR A 63 -6.72 -5.25 -22.36
CA THR A 63 -5.40 -5.24 -22.96
C THR A 63 -4.33 -5.14 -21.87
N ALA A 64 -3.06 -5.40 -22.20
CA ALA A 64 -1.95 -5.24 -21.24
C ALA A 64 -1.88 -3.81 -20.69
N GLU A 65 -2.03 -2.83 -21.56
CA GLU A 65 -2.05 -1.40 -21.21
C GLU A 65 -3.32 -1.04 -20.43
N GLY A 66 -4.47 -1.59 -20.85
CA GLY A 66 -5.75 -1.41 -20.16
C GLY A 66 -5.75 -1.89 -18.71
N LYS A 67 -5.04 -2.98 -18.39
CA LYS A 67 -4.84 -3.46 -17.01
C LYS A 67 -4.08 -2.43 -16.17
N VAL A 68 -3.02 -1.84 -16.71
CA VAL A 68 -2.24 -0.80 -16.01
C VAL A 68 -3.10 0.46 -15.83
N ALA A 69 -3.80 0.89 -16.87
CA ALA A 69 -4.71 2.02 -16.82
C ALA A 69 -5.82 1.82 -15.78
N LEU A 70 -6.41 0.61 -15.72
CA LEU A 70 -7.42 0.26 -14.74
C LEU A 70 -6.94 0.46 -13.29
N MET A 71 -5.67 0.16 -13.00
CA MET A 71 -5.12 0.38 -11.67
C MET A 71 -4.96 1.89 -11.37
N PHE A 72 -4.53 2.70 -12.33
CA PHE A 72 -4.56 4.16 -12.19
C PHE A 72 -5.97 4.70 -11.98
N LEU A 73 -6.95 4.21 -12.74
CA LEU A 73 -8.35 4.59 -12.59
C LEU A 73 -8.90 4.20 -11.21
N LYS A 74 -8.52 3.03 -10.71
CA LYS A 74 -8.85 2.57 -9.34
C LYS A 74 -8.39 3.56 -8.27
N MET A 75 -7.14 4.04 -8.38
CA MET A 75 -6.59 4.99 -7.42
C MET A 75 -7.16 6.41 -7.60
N TYR A 76 -7.40 6.80 -8.85
CA TYR A 76 -8.00 8.09 -9.18
C TYR A 76 -9.42 8.25 -8.64
N THR A 77 -10.24 7.20 -8.78
CA THR A 77 -11.65 7.22 -8.35
C THR A 77 -11.85 6.89 -6.88
N GLY A 78 -10.92 6.16 -6.25
CA GLY A 78 -11.07 5.65 -4.89
C GLY A 78 -12.21 4.63 -4.70
N LEU A 79 -12.88 4.20 -5.77
CA LEU A 79 -14.04 3.32 -5.73
C LEU A 79 -13.67 1.89 -5.31
N SER A 80 -14.59 1.16 -4.68
CA SER A 80 -14.47 -0.29 -4.47
C SER A 80 -14.53 -1.04 -5.80
N SER A 81 -14.02 -2.29 -5.87
CA SER A 81 -14.07 -3.06 -7.12
C SER A 81 -15.49 -3.24 -7.68
N PRO A 82 -16.53 -3.55 -6.86
CA PRO A 82 -17.90 -3.58 -7.37
C PRO A 82 -18.37 -2.24 -7.95
N LYS A 83 -18.15 -1.14 -7.25
CA LYS A 83 -18.56 0.20 -7.73
C LYS A 83 -17.76 0.64 -8.96
N LEU A 84 -16.47 0.30 -9.02
CA LEU A 84 -15.66 0.60 -10.19
C LEU A 84 -16.13 -0.18 -11.43
N MET A 85 -16.51 -1.45 -11.24
CA MET A 85 -17.10 -2.27 -12.32
C MET A 85 -18.42 -1.67 -12.82
N ASP A 86 -19.30 -1.28 -11.90
CA ASP A 86 -20.57 -0.63 -12.23
C ASP A 86 -20.33 0.67 -13.02
N GLN A 87 -19.45 1.54 -12.55
CA GLN A 87 -19.09 2.76 -13.26
C GLN A 87 -18.41 2.48 -14.62
N LEU A 88 -17.59 1.46 -14.71
CA LEU A 88 -16.94 1.09 -15.98
C LEU A 88 -17.95 0.65 -17.02
N ASN A 89 -19.04 -0.03 -16.64
CA ASN A 89 -20.12 -0.42 -17.56
C ASN A 89 -20.86 0.77 -18.16
N GLY A 90 -21.06 1.85 -17.38
CA GLY A 90 -21.86 3.00 -17.81
C GLY A 90 -21.05 4.24 -18.24
N ASN A 91 -19.74 4.29 -18.01
CA ASN A 91 -18.93 5.47 -18.27
C ASN A 91 -17.94 5.25 -19.41
N ILE A 92 -18.22 5.88 -20.56
CA ILE A 92 -17.42 5.72 -21.76
C ILE A 92 -16.01 6.29 -21.60
N HIS A 93 -15.83 7.40 -20.86
CA HIS A 93 -14.49 7.92 -20.58
C HIS A 93 -13.64 6.93 -19.76
N TYR A 94 -14.25 6.16 -18.85
CA TYR A 94 -13.54 5.10 -18.12
C TYR A 94 -13.18 3.93 -19.04
N GLN A 95 -14.08 3.57 -19.96
CA GLN A 95 -13.81 2.54 -20.96
C GLN A 95 -12.68 2.96 -21.90
N LEU A 96 -12.70 4.19 -22.41
CA LEU A 96 -11.62 4.76 -23.24
C LEU A 96 -10.29 4.85 -22.47
N PHE A 97 -10.35 5.21 -21.19
CA PHE A 97 -9.16 5.25 -20.34
C PHE A 97 -8.52 3.87 -20.17
N CYS A 98 -9.35 2.82 -20.00
CA CYS A 98 -8.91 1.45 -19.80
C CYS A 98 -8.75 0.63 -21.09
N ASP A 99 -8.91 1.25 -22.27
CA ASP A 99 -8.85 0.57 -23.57
C ASP A 99 -9.74 -0.69 -23.61
N VAL A 100 -10.98 -0.54 -23.15
CA VAL A 100 -11.98 -1.59 -23.12
C VAL A 100 -13.27 -1.07 -23.73
N ARG A 101 -13.97 -1.94 -24.46
CA ARG A 101 -15.33 -1.68 -24.96
C ARG A 101 -16.28 -2.66 -24.31
N ILE A 102 -17.31 -2.17 -23.68
CA ILE A 102 -18.29 -3.00 -22.97
C ILE A 102 -19.65 -2.81 -23.65
N ASN A 103 -20.20 -3.91 -24.16
CA ASN A 103 -21.53 -3.89 -24.72
C ASN A 103 -22.56 -3.63 -23.61
N PRO A 104 -23.39 -2.57 -23.72
CA PRO A 104 -24.40 -2.23 -22.71
C PRO A 104 -25.42 -3.34 -22.47
N MET A 105 -25.70 -4.16 -23.52
CA MET A 105 -26.60 -5.30 -23.41
C MET A 105 -25.98 -6.49 -22.68
N HIS A 106 -24.67 -6.54 -22.58
CA HIS A 106 -23.91 -7.60 -21.89
C HIS A 106 -22.87 -7.01 -20.92
N PRO A 107 -23.32 -6.31 -19.85
CA PRO A 107 -22.42 -5.65 -18.91
C PRO A 107 -21.55 -6.65 -18.14
N LEU A 108 -20.39 -6.20 -17.67
CA LEU A 108 -19.54 -6.98 -16.80
C LEU A 108 -20.14 -7.05 -15.39
N THR A 109 -20.45 -8.25 -14.91
CA THR A 109 -21.07 -8.47 -13.60
C THR A 109 -20.08 -9.02 -12.55
N ASN A 110 -19.04 -9.72 -13.01
CA ASN A 110 -18.07 -10.34 -12.13
C ASN A 110 -16.95 -9.36 -11.73
N TYR A 111 -17.13 -8.64 -10.63
CA TYR A 111 -16.13 -7.70 -10.12
C TYR A 111 -14.80 -8.36 -9.67
N LYS A 112 -14.75 -9.68 -9.44
CA LYS A 112 -13.51 -10.42 -9.14
C LYS A 112 -12.51 -10.30 -10.29
N LEU A 113 -12.96 -10.08 -11.51
CA LEU A 113 -12.13 -9.82 -12.67
C LEU A 113 -11.15 -8.65 -12.43
N LEU A 114 -11.60 -7.58 -11.74
CA LEU A 114 -10.72 -6.46 -11.38
C LEU A 114 -9.69 -6.85 -10.31
N ASP A 115 -10.13 -7.62 -9.31
CA ASP A 115 -9.23 -8.09 -8.23
C ASP A 115 -8.17 -9.07 -8.78
N ASP A 116 -8.51 -9.87 -9.78
CA ASP A 116 -7.57 -10.76 -10.50
C ASP A 116 -6.53 -9.94 -11.27
N VAL A 117 -6.95 -8.89 -11.99
CA VAL A 117 -6.03 -7.95 -12.66
C VAL A 117 -5.08 -7.30 -11.66
N PHE A 118 -5.58 -6.81 -10.52
CA PHE A 118 -4.73 -6.20 -9.49
C PHE A 118 -3.74 -7.21 -8.87
N SER A 119 -4.14 -8.46 -8.73
CA SER A 119 -3.27 -9.53 -8.24
C SER A 119 -2.18 -9.88 -9.26
N GLU A 120 -2.50 -9.90 -10.54
CA GLU A 120 -1.55 -10.11 -11.63
C GLU A 120 -0.51 -8.97 -11.69
N LEU A 121 -0.96 -7.71 -11.65
CA LEU A 121 -0.08 -6.55 -11.59
C LEU A 121 0.85 -6.58 -10.35
N ALA A 122 0.31 -6.97 -9.20
CA ALA A 122 1.08 -7.07 -7.97
C ALA A 122 2.19 -8.12 -8.05
N GLY A 123 1.93 -9.24 -8.73
CA GLY A 123 2.93 -10.29 -8.96
C GLY A 123 4.09 -9.86 -9.86
N GLY A 124 3.83 -8.99 -10.84
CA GLY A 124 4.83 -8.48 -11.79
C GLY A 124 5.54 -7.19 -11.34
N LEU A 125 5.11 -6.56 -10.25
CA LEU A 125 5.56 -5.22 -9.89
C LEU A 125 7.03 -5.18 -9.42
N LYS A 126 7.88 -4.59 -10.23
CA LYS A 126 9.26 -4.21 -9.90
C LYS A 126 9.29 -2.70 -9.63
N LEU A 127 8.99 -2.30 -8.39
CA LEU A 127 8.75 -0.92 -7.98
C LEU A 127 9.78 0.07 -8.54
N GLN A 128 11.08 -0.22 -8.38
CA GLN A 128 12.14 0.68 -8.79
C GLN A 128 12.29 0.82 -10.32
N GLN A 129 11.94 -0.22 -11.07
CA GLN A 129 11.97 -0.18 -12.54
C GLN A 129 10.75 0.57 -13.07
N GLN A 130 9.57 0.29 -12.51
CA GLN A 130 8.33 0.97 -12.89
C GLN A 130 8.40 2.48 -12.65
N GLN A 131 8.91 2.93 -11.50
CA GLN A 131 9.04 4.37 -11.28
C GLN A 131 10.13 5.04 -12.12
N ALA A 132 11.14 4.29 -12.59
CA ALA A 132 12.11 4.83 -13.53
C ALA A 132 11.50 5.07 -14.92
N ILE A 133 10.58 4.21 -15.36
CA ILE A 133 9.78 4.41 -16.58
C ILE A 133 8.94 5.69 -16.46
N LEU A 134 8.21 5.84 -15.34
CA LEU A 134 7.41 7.03 -15.09
C LEU A 134 8.26 8.30 -15.00
N ALA A 135 9.38 8.27 -14.30
CA ALA A 135 10.28 9.41 -14.18
C ALA A 135 10.83 9.85 -15.54
N ARG A 136 11.20 8.90 -16.41
CA ARG A 136 11.64 9.19 -17.78
C ARG A 136 10.53 9.87 -18.59
N ALA A 137 9.30 9.36 -18.53
CA ALA A 137 8.17 9.92 -19.24
C ALA A 137 7.79 11.34 -18.73
N TRP A 138 7.97 11.60 -17.43
CA TRP A 138 7.59 12.88 -16.83
C TRP A 138 8.70 13.93 -16.80
N LYS A 139 9.96 13.52 -16.95
CA LYS A 139 11.12 14.43 -16.95
C LYS A 139 10.96 15.66 -17.89
N PRO A 140 10.42 15.53 -19.12
CA PRO A 140 10.20 16.69 -19.99
C PRO A 140 9.24 17.75 -19.43
N TYR A 141 8.38 17.37 -18.51
CA TYR A 141 7.41 18.27 -17.86
C TYR A 141 7.91 18.84 -16.53
N MET A 142 9.13 18.48 -16.09
CA MET A 142 9.70 18.92 -14.82
C MET A 142 10.67 20.09 -15.07
N LYS A 143 10.59 21.11 -14.21
CA LYS A 143 11.36 22.35 -14.34
C LYS A 143 12.58 22.40 -13.41
N GLU A 144 12.45 21.84 -12.20
CA GLU A 144 13.46 21.95 -11.15
C GLU A 144 13.96 20.57 -10.71
N LEU A 145 14.98 20.04 -11.41
CA LEU A 145 15.52 18.72 -11.16
C LEU A 145 16.64 18.68 -10.11
N GLU A 146 17.30 19.82 -9.82
CA GLU A 146 18.46 19.86 -8.93
C GLU A 146 18.10 20.03 -7.45
N THR A 147 16.80 20.26 -7.14
CA THR A 147 16.29 20.35 -5.77
C THR A 147 15.50 19.12 -5.40
N MET A 148 15.91 18.47 -4.32
CA MET A 148 15.26 17.27 -3.78
C MET A 148 14.84 17.49 -2.33
N TYR A 149 13.61 17.09 -2.01
CA TYR A 149 13.15 16.98 -0.62
C TYR A 149 13.02 15.51 -0.24
N THR A 150 13.25 15.16 1.03
CA THR A 150 13.07 13.79 1.51
C THR A 150 12.42 13.78 2.88
N ASP A 151 11.49 12.83 3.04
CA ASP A 151 10.81 12.55 4.30
C ASP A 151 10.18 11.16 4.27
N ALA A 152 9.83 10.63 5.44
CA ALA A 152 9.17 9.35 5.55
C ALA A 152 7.76 9.49 6.14
N THR A 153 6.85 8.70 5.60
CA THR A 153 5.50 8.55 6.13
C THR A 153 5.14 7.09 6.34
N CYS A 154 4.07 6.82 7.09
CA CYS A 154 3.44 5.52 7.15
C CYS A 154 2.12 5.54 6.39
N TYR A 155 1.92 4.56 5.51
CA TYR A 155 0.64 4.26 4.89
C TYR A 155 0.02 3.10 5.65
N GLU A 156 -1.10 3.39 6.36
CA GLU A 156 -1.71 2.42 7.26
C GLU A 156 -2.36 1.26 6.50
N SER A 157 -2.10 0.03 6.94
CA SER A 157 -2.82 -1.16 6.47
C SER A 157 -4.23 -1.20 7.08
N GLU A 158 -5.23 -1.60 6.30
CA GLU A 158 -6.56 -1.90 6.83
C GLU A 158 -6.49 -3.12 7.74
N MET A 159 -6.52 -2.88 9.05
CA MET A 159 -6.54 -3.92 10.08
C MET A 159 -7.18 -3.41 11.37
N ARG A 160 -7.67 -4.32 12.18
CA ARG A 160 -8.13 -3.96 13.54
C ARG A 160 -6.93 -3.57 14.40
N TYR A 161 -7.12 -2.58 15.27
CA TYR A 161 -6.10 -2.26 16.26
C TYR A 161 -5.78 -3.51 17.10
N PRO A 162 -4.51 -3.98 17.10
CA PRO A 162 -4.14 -5.22 17.75
C PRO A 162 -4.03 -5.05 19.26
N THR A 163 -4.85 -5.80 19.99
CA THR A 163 -4.65 -6.05 21.41
C THR A 163 -4.40 -7.52 21.63
N ASP A 164 -3.63 -7.88 22.66
CA ASP A 164 -3.27 -9.29 22.88
C ASP A 164 -4.50 -10.20 23.00
N PRO A 165 -5.59 -9.85 23.74
CA PRO A 165 -6.78 -10.68 23.79
C PRO A 165 -7.47 -10.85 22.43
N LYS A 166 -7.51 -9.79 21.59
CA LYS A 166 -8.12 -9.87 20.26
C LYS A 166 -7.33 -10.79 19.33
N LEU A 167 -6.00 -10.66 19.34
CA LEU A 167 -5.12 -11.44 18.51
C LEU A 167 -5.13 -12.93 18.90
N LEU A 168 -5.10 -13.21 20.21
CA LEU A 168 -5.23 -14.57 20.73
C LEU A 168 -6.57 -15.19 20.38
N TRP A 169 -7.67 -14.43 20.50
CA TRP A 169 -8.99 -14.91 20.17
C TRP A 169 -9.13 -15.24 18.68
N GLU A 170 -8.61 -14.40 17.80
CA GLU A 170 -8.57 -14.69 16.35
C GLU A 170 -7.79 -15.98 16.04
N GLY A 171 -6.67 -16.19 16.74
CA GLY A 171 -5.91 -17.43 16.64
C GLY A 171 -6.70 -18.67 17.12
N ILE A 172 -7.45 -18.51 18.22
CA ILE A 172 -8.31 -19.57 18.77
C ILE A 172 -9.43 -19.93 17.77
N GLU A 173 -10.16 -18.93 17.27
CA GLU A 173 -11.26 -19.16 16.31
C GLU A 173 -10.79 -19.93 15.07
N LYS A 174 -9.65 -19.49 14.49
CA LYS A 174 -9.10 -20.14 13.30
C LYS A 174 -8.60 -21.55 13.58
N SER A 175 -7.77 -21.73 14.61
CA SER A 175 -7.20 -23.04 14.93
C SER A 175 -8.26 -24.05 15.41
N TYR A 176 -9.27 -23.59 16.16
CA TYR A 176 -10.39 -24.42 16.57
C TYR A 176 -11.22 -24.91 15.38
N ARG A 177 -11.50 -24.04 14.41
CA ARG A 177 -12.19 -24.43 13.18
C ARG A 177 -11.40 -25.48 12.41
N ILE A 178 -10.09 -25.26 12.23
CA ILE A 178 -9.21 -26.23 11.57
C ILE A 178 -9.21 -27.57 12.30
N MET A 179 -9.12 -27.57 13.62
CA MET A 179 -9.17 -28.77 14.44
C MET A 179 -10.49 -29.57 14.24
N CYS A 180 -11.63 -28.85 14.22
CA CYS A 180 -12.93 -29.47 13.99
C CYS A 180 -13.04 -30.08 12.59
N GLU A 181 -12.64 -29.33 11.55
CA GLU A 181 -12.67 -29.79 10.15
C GLU A 181 -11.77 -31.01 9.92
N VAL A 182 -10.59 -31.05 10.53
CA VAL A 182 -9.67 -32.20 10.41
C VAL A 182 -10.22 -33.40 11.16
N SER A 183 -10.75 -33.20 12.39
CA SER A 183 -11.35 -34.30 13.17
C SER A 183 -12.54 -34.93 12.43
N GLU A 184 -13.41 -34.12 11.83
CA GLU A 184 -14.55 -34.57 11.04
C GLU A 184 -14.13 -35.42 9.83
N LYS A 185 -13.15 -34.90 9.04
CA LYS A 185 -12.63 -35.62 7.86
C LYS A 185 -11.94 -36.94 8.19
N LEU A 186 -11.42 -37.10 9.41
CA LEU A 186 -10.79 -38.33 9.91
C LEU A 186 -11.75 -39.22 10.68
N ASN A 187 -13.04 -38.90 10.77
CA ASN A 187 -14.03 -39.57 11.60
C ASN A 187 -13.59 -39.72 13.07
N LEU A 188 -12.87 -38.74 13.60
CA LEU A 188 -12.44 -38.72 15.00
C LEU A 188 -13.43 -37.95 15.87
N HIS A 189 -13.59 -38.38 17.12
CA HIS A 189 -14.28 -37.56 18.10
C HIS A 189 -13.59 -36.22 18.29
N ARG A 190 -14.37 -35.14 18.24
CA ARG A 190 -13.86 -33.78 18.45
C ARG A 190 -13.22 -33.68 19.84
N PRO A 191 -11.95 -33.23 19.95
CA PRO A 191 -11.26 -33.08 21.23
C PRO A 191 -12.05 -32.19 22.21
N ARG A 192 -12.16 -32.61 23.46
CA ARG A 192 -12.82 -31.81 24.51
C ARG A 192 -11.98 -30.57 24.82
N THR A 193 -12.55 -29.40 24.62
CA THR A 193 -11.96 -28.12 24.96
C THR A 193 -12.93 -27.27 25.76
N LYS A 194 -12.42 -26.28 26.47
CA LYS A 194 -13.25 -25.26 27.15
C LYS A 194 -13.57 -24.07 26.23
N TYR A 195 -13.76 -24.32 24.91
CA TYR A 195 -13.97 -23.25 23.91
C TYR A 195 -15.14 -22.36 24.28
N LEU A 196 -16.33 -22.95 24.50
CA LEU A 196 -17.56 -22.18 24.81
C LEU A 196 -17.47 -21.39 26.12
N ASP A 197 -16.84 -21.92 27.16
CA ASP A 197 -16.65 -21.22 28.44
C ASP A 197 -15.72 -20.03 28.30
N VAL A 198 -14.64 -20.19 27.52
CA VAL A 198 -13.68 -19.11 27.26
C VAL A 198 -14.26 -18.08 26.29
N GLU A 199 -15.06 -18.49 25.31
CA GLU A 199 -15.81 -17.61 24.42
C GLU A 199 -16.75 -16.69 25.21
N LYS A 200 -17.60 -17.25 26.09
CA LYS A 200 -18.49 -16.50 26.98
C LYS A 200 -17.70 -15.50 27.84
N ALA A 201 -16.59 -15.94 28.43
CA ALA A 201 -15.74 -15.06 29.23
C ALA A 201 -15.06 -13.95 28.42
N ASN A 202 -14.61 -14.25 27.20
CA ASN A 202 -14.03 -13.26 26.29
C ASN A 202 -15.08 -12.26 25.84
N LEU A 203 -16.30 -12.71 25.54
CA LEU A 203 -17.42 -11.83 25.17
C LEU A 203 -17.76 -10.89 26.33
N ALA A 204 -17.87 -11.41 27.57
CA ALA A 204 -18.11 -10.60 28.76
C ALA A 204 -17.01 -9.54 28.96
N TYR A 205 -15.74 -9.93 28.80
CA TYR A 205 -14.61 -9.01 28.86
C TYR A 205 -14.69 -7.94 27.76
N ARG A 206 -15.08 -8.30 26.52
CA ARG A 206 -15.18 -7.37 25.38
C ARG A 206 -16.30 -6.35 25.57
N LYS A 207 -17.39 -6.69 26.27
CA LYS A 207 -18.50 -5.79 26.57
C LYS A 207 -18.18 -4.74 27.64
N GLN A 208 -17.14 -4.97 28.46
CA GLN A 208 -16.75 -4.02 29.52
C GLN A 208 -16.26 -2.69 28.93
N ARG A 209 -16.84 -1.57 29.41
CA ARG A 209 -16.47 -0.22 29.01
C ARG A 209 -15.06 0.16 29.54
N ARG A 210 -14.80 -0.15 30.81
CA ARG A 210 -13.50 0.06 31.46
C ARG A 210 -12.90 -1.28 31.82
N ARG A 211 -11.63 -1.47 31.49
CA ARG A 211 -10.88 -2.73 31.69
C ARG A 211 -9.66 -2.47 32.53
N THR A 212 -9.54 -3.15 33.65
CA THR A 212 -8.34 -3.08 34.48
C THR A 212 -7.22 -3.96 33.93
N LYS A 213 -5.97 -3.65 34.33
CA LYS A 213 -4.81 -4.48 33.97
C LYS A 213 -4.98 -5.93 34.47
N ALA A 214 -5.52 -6.10 35.70
CA ALA A 214 -5.77 -7.42 36.29
C ALA A 214 -6.80 -8.24 35.48
N GLN A 215 -7.90 -7.61 35.07
CA GLN A 215 -8.92 -8.27 34.21
C GLN A 215 -8.34 -8.66 32.86
N THR A 216 -7.55 -7.78 32.25
CA THR A 216 -6.87 -8.05 30.97
C THR A 216 -5.89 -9.21 31.11
N ARG A 217 -5.10 -9.26 32.20
CA ARG A 217 -4.17 -10.36 32.49
C ARG A 217 -4.91 -11.68 32.72
N LYS A 218 -6.05 -11.66 33.45
CA LYS A 218 -6.87 -12.84 33.72
C LYS A 218 -7.43 -13.44 32.43
N ILE A 219 -8.01 -12.63 31.54
CA ILE A 219 -8.55 -13.14 30.28
C ILE A 219 -7.43 -13.61 29.34
N THR A 220 -6.32 -12.88 29.23
CA THR A 220 -5.16 -13.27 28.42
C THR A 220 -4.64 -14.65 28.81
N ARG A 221 -4.52 -14.93 30.12
CA ARG A 221 -4.13 -16.26 30.64
C ARG A 221 -5.09 -17.36 30.16
N ARG A 222 -6.40 -17.13 30.26
CA ARG A 222 -7.42 -18.11 29.79
C ARG A 222 -7.32 -18.37 28.30
N LEU A 223 -7.11 -17.30 27.50
CA LEU A 223 -6.94 -17.41 26.06
C LEU A 223 -5.66 -18.15 25.68
N LEU A 224 -4.53 -17.87 26.34
CA LEU A 224 -3.27 -18.57 26.12
C LEU A 224 -3.40 -20.08 26.45
N ASN A 225 -4.04 -20.41 27.55
CA ASN A 225 -4.24 -21.82 27.95
C ASN A 225 -5.12 -22.56 26.93
N LEU A 226 -6.22 -21.95 26.47
CA LEU A 226 -7.08 -22.55 25.46
C LEU A 226 -6.36 -22.73 24.12
N LEU A 227 -5.68 -21.67 23.63
CA LEU A 227 -4.94 -21.73 22.38
C LEU A 227 -3.84 -22.80 22.44
N GLY A 228 -3.07 -22.86 23.54
CA GLY A 228 -2.06 -23.88 23.76
C GLY A 228 -2.64 -25.29 23.72
N LYS A 229 -3.81 -25.51 24.35
CA LYS A 229 -4.50 -26.80 24.30
C LYS A 229 -4.91 -27.16 22.87
N ILE A 230 -5.55 -26.26 22.13
CA ILE A 230 -5.97 -26.50 20.75
C ILE A 230 -4.76 -26.85 19.86
N LEU A 231 -3.67 -26.09 19.96
CA LEU A 231 -2.45 -26.33 19.19
C LEU A 231 -1.82 -27.70 19.52
N ASN A 232 -1.89 -28.15 20.78
CA ASN A 232 -1.40 -29.46 21.20
C ASN A 232 -2.29 -30.58 20.67
N GLU A 233 -3.62 -30.42 20.70
CA GLU A 233 -4.56 -31.39 20.14
C GLU A 233 -4.36 -31.55 18.63
N ILE A 234 -4.20 -30.44 17.87
CA ILE A 234 -3.91 -30.54 16.43
C ILE A 234 -2.62 -31.32 16.19
N ARG A 235 -1.54 -31.04 16.93
CA ARG A 235 -0.27 -31.76 16.81
C ARG A 235 -0.41 -33.23 17.20
N ARG A 236 -1.29 -33.58 18.15
CA ARG A 236 -1.59 -34.97 18.51
C ARG A 236 -2.26 -35.65 17.33
N ILE A 237 -3.30 -35.06 16.76
CA ILE A 237 -4.00 -35.59 15.58
C ILE A 237 -3.04 -35.80 14.42
N GLU A 238 -2.15 -34.83 14.13
CA GLU A 238 -1.14 -34.93 13.07
C GLU A 238 -0.14 -36.08 13.31
N ARG A 239 0.26 -36.34 14.55
CA ARG A 239 1.17 -37.44 14.89
C ARG A 239 0.51 -38.80 14.81
N GLU A 240 -0.74 -38.89 15.26
CA GLU A 240 -1.52 -40.16 15.29
C GLU A 240 -2.05 -40.52 13.89
N ASN A 241 -2.15 -39.53 12.96
CA ASN A 241 -2.75 -39.73 11.65
C ASN A 241 -1.87 -39.09 10.55
N ALA A 242 -1.07 -39.89 9.87
CA ALA A 242 -0.16 -39.42 8.80
C ALA A 242 -0.87 -38.70 7.63
N CYS A 243 -2.20 -38.88 7.49
CA CYS A 243 -3.01 -38.21 6.46
C CYS A 243 -3.44 -36.80 6.86
N ALA A 244 -3.41 -36.45 8.16
CA ALA A 244 -3.99 -35.22 8.70
C ALA A 244 -3.41 -33.97 8.02
N GLU A 245 -2.10 -33.94 7.80
CA GLU A 245 -1.42 -32.81 7.15
C GLU A 245 -1.86 -32.62 5.68
N LYS A 246 -2.20 -33.71 4.97
CA LYS A 246 -2.67 -33.66 3.58
C LYS A 246 -4.09 -33.10 3.45
N LEU A 247 -4.88 -33.14 4.53
CA LEU A 247 -6.24 -32.60 4.59
C LEU A 247 -6.27 -31.07 4.71
N LEU A 248 -5.16 -30.46 5.11
CA LEU A 248 -5.05 -29.01 5.25
C LEU A 248 -4.77 -28.36 3.91
N THR A 249 -5.53 -27.30 3.62
CA THR A 249 -5.22 -26.41 2.49
C THR A 249 -3.91 -25.65 2.74
N ALA A 250 -3.23 -25.20 1.68
CA ALA A 250 -2.02 -24.39 1.80
C ALA A 250 -2.22 -23.16 2.69
N ARG A 251 -3.41 -22.53 2.64
CA ARG A 251 -3.76 -21.41 3.49
C ARG A 251 -3.88 -21.80 4.96
N GLN A 252 -4.50 -22.91 5.27
CA GLN A 252 -4.62 -23.42 6.65
C GLN A 252 -3.26 -23.76 7.25
N LYS A 253 -2.37 -24.39 6.47
CA LYS A 253 -0.98 -24.64 6.89
C LYS A 253 -0.25 -23.33 7.24
N SER A 254 -0.31 -22.36 6.36
CA SER A 254 0.28 -21.03 6.61
C SER A 254 -0.34 -20.32 7.83
N ASP A 255 -1.66 -20.35 7.98
CA ASP A 255 -2.34 -19.77 9.15
C ASP A 255 -1.87 -20.47 10.45
N MET A 256 -1.71 -21.80 10.46
CA MET A 256 -1.23 -22.57 11.63
C MET A 256 0.20 -22.23 12.01
N GLU A 257 1.11 -22.06 11.05
CA GLU A 257 2.48 -21.61 11.30
C GLU A 257 2.50 -20.22 11.95
N ILE A 258 1.71 -19.28 11.40
CA ILE A 258 1.60 -17.90 11.92
C ILE A 258 1.02 -17.90 13.32
N ILE A 259 -0.06 -18.66 13.56
CA ILE A 259 -0.71 -18.76 14.87
C ILE A 259 0.23 -19.40 15.90
N THR A 260 0.98 -20.43 15.52
CA THR A 260 1.96 -21.08 16.41
C THR A 260 3.09 -20.12 16.79
N ARG A 261 3.61 -19.34 15.83
CA ARG A 261 4.63 -18.32 16.09
C ARG A 261 4.08 -17.20 16.97
N MET A 262 2.88 -16.71 16.68
CA MET A 262 2.18 -15.69 17.47
C MET A 262 1.94 -16.17 18.90
N TYR A 263 1.47 -17.40 19.10
CA TYR A 263 1.27 -17.99 20.42
C TYR A 263 2.57 -18.01 21.24
N ARG A 264 3.68 -18.45 20.64
CA ARG A 264 4.99 -18.47 21.32
C ARG A 264 5.42 -17.06 21.74
N GLN A 265 5.25 -16.06 20.88
CA GLN A 265 5.55 -14.65 21.17
C GLN A 265 4.68 -14.11 22.31
N GLN A 266 3.37 -14.35 22.26
CA GLN A 266 2.41 -13.89 23.27
C GLN A 266 2.62 -14.58 24.63
N LYS A 267 2.90 -15.88 24.62
CA LYS A 267 3.18 -16.65 25.84
C LYS A 267 4.46 -16.15 26.51
N ARG A 268 5.54 -15.99 25.74
CA ARG A 268 6.81 -15.46 26.25
C ARG A 268 6.65 -14.06 26.86
N HIS A 269 5.94 -13.17 26.18
CA HIS A 269 5.63 -11.83 26.69
C HIS A 269 4.82 -11.90 28.00
N PHE A 270 3.82 -12.78 28.06
CA PHE A 270 2.96 -12.95 29.24
C PHE A 270 3.72 -13.53 30.43
N ASP A 271 4.52 -14.59 30.23
CA ASP A 271 5.22 -15.30 31.28
C ASP A 271 6.40 -14.50 31.86
N ARG A 272 7.17 -13.81 31.00
CA ARG A 272 8.36 -13.05 31.39
C ARG A 272 8.08 -11.59 31.70
N ASN A 273 6.86 -11.12 31.48
CA ASN A 273 6.48 -9.70 31.61
C ASN A 273 7.38 -8.75 30.79
N GLU A 274 7.99 -9.26 29.70
CA GLU A 274 8.86 -8.51 28.81
C GLU A 274 8.11 -7.36 28.13
N PRO A 275 8.74 -6.19 27.89
CA PRO A 275 8.16 -5.12 27.11
C PRO A 275 7.79 -5.61 25.69
N ARG A 276 6.69 -5.11 25.15
CA ARG A 276 6.22 -5.49 23.79
C ARG A 276 7.23 -5.13 22.71
N GLU A 277 8.01 -4.09 22.92
CA GLU A 277 9.03 -3.58 22.00
C GLU A 277 10.21 -4.56 21.84
N SER A 278 10.49 -5.38 22.84
CA SER A 278 11.60 -6.36 22.82
C SER A 278 11.32 -7.59 21.96
N VAL A 279 10.06 -7.81 21.57
CA VAL A 279 9.68 -8.99 20.77
C VAL A 279 10.02 -8.78 19.30
N LYS A 280 11.13 -9.38 18.86
CA LYS A 280 11.56 -9.33 17.46
C LYS A 280 10.50 -9.89 16.52
N ASP A 281 10.25 -9.20 15.41
CA ASP A 281 9.28 -9.59 14.38
C ASP A 281 7.87 -9.88 14.93
N ARG A 282 7.45 -9.11 15.93
CA ARG A 282 6.17 -9.28 16.60
C ARG A 282 5.01 -9.31 15.62
N ILE A 283 4.22 -10.39 15.66
CA ILE A 283 3.00 -10.53 14.88
C ILE A 283 1.89 -9.71 15.54
N VAL A 284 1.27 -8.84 14.75
CA VAL A 284 0.16 -7.97 15.16
C VAL A 284 -1.14 -8.28 14.40
N SER A 285 -1.07 -9.12 13.37
CA SER A 285 -2.22 -9.60 12.61
C SER A 285 -1.92 -10.98 12.05
N ILE A 286 -2.87 -11.90 12.14
CA ILE A 286 -2.76 -13.24 11.54
C ILE A 286 -2.98 -13.14 10.03
N SER A 287 -3.92 -12.30 9.59
CA SER A 287 -4.21 -12.11 8.16
C SER A 287 -3.14 -11.30 7.43
N LYS A 288 -2.39 -10.44 8.14
CA LYS A 288 -1.29 -9.62 7.61
C LYS A 288 -0.03 -9.81 8.46
N PRO A 289 0.57 -11.01 8.45
CA PRO A 289 1.69 -11.34 9.34
C PRO A 289 2.99 -10.59 9.03
N TYR A 290 3.04 -9.87 7.93
CA TYR A 290 4.16 -9.03 7.52
C TYR A 290 4.12 -7.62 8.12
N VAL A 291 2.97 -7.17 8.64
CA VAL A 291 2.83 -5.84 9.25
C VAL A 291 3.47 -5.84 10.64
N ARG A 292 4.19 -4.76 10.95
CA ARG A 292 4.85 -4.53 12.25
C ARG A 292 4.40 -3.21 12.86
N PRO A 293 4.47 -3.08 14.19
CA PRO A 293 4.27 -1.79 14.84
C PRO A 293 5.39 -0.83 14.44
N ILE A 294 5.02 0.37 14.02
CA ILE A 294 5.93 1.48 13.69
C ILE A 294 5.71 2.57 14.72
N VAL A 295 6.69 2.78 15.58
CA VAL A 295 6.65 3.83 16.61
C VAL A 295 7.02 5.16 15.94
N ARG A 296 6.20 6.20 16.13
CA ARG A 296 6.38 7.51 15.49
C ARG A 296 6.51 8.69 16.45
N GLY A 297 6.48 8.47 17.73
CA GLY A 297 6.64 9.54 18.73
C GLY A 297 5.59 10.68 18.66
N LYS A 298 4.45 10.46 18.00
CA LYS A 298 3.36 11.44 17.92
C LYS A 298 2.47 11.37 19.16
N GLU A 299 2.01 12.52 19.67
CA GLU A 299 1.17 12.62 20.87
C GLU A 299 -0.16 11.84 20.74
N VAL A 300 -0.81 11.91 19.58
CA VAL A 300 -2.15 11.31 19.38
C VAL A 300 -2.10 9.81 19.08
N ARG A 301 -1.07 9.34 18.34
CA ARG A 301 -0.88 7.93 18.00
C ARG A 301 0.61 7.59 18.01
N SER A 302 1.03 6.96 19.07
CA SER A 302 2.43 6.54 19.25
C SER A 302 2.85 5.39 18.30
N VAL A 303 1.90 4.58 17.82
CA VAL A 303 2.16 3.40 16.98
C VAL A 303 1.22 3.35 15.79
N GLU A 304 1.77 3.21 14.61
CA GLU A 304 1.07 2.99 13.34
C GLU A 304 1.35 1.57 12.82
N PHE A 305 0.40 1.00 12.06
CA PHE A 305 0.49 -0.35 11.51
C PHE A 305 0.33 -0.29 9.99
N GLY A 306 1.41 -0.48 9.26
CA GLY A 306 1.40 -0.36 7.81
C GLY A 306 2.80 -0.38 7.22
N ALA A 307 2.94 0.22 6.03
CA ALA A 307 4.21 0.35 5.36
C ALA A 307 4.84 1.71 5.66
N LYS A 308 6.04 1.72 6.24
CA LYS A 308 6.88 2.91 6.33
C LYS A 308 7.51 3.14 4.95
N CYS A 309 7.28 4.32 4.41
CA CYS A 309 7.75 4.70 3.09
C CYS A 309 8.63 5.95 3.20
N ASN A 310 9.88 5.85 2.73
CA ASN A 310 10.77 6.99 2.56
C ASN A 310 10.66 7.45 1.12
N ASN A 311 10.27 8.71 0.91
CA ASN A 311 10.08 9.28 -0.41
C ASN A 311 11.06 10.41 -0.67
N ILE A 312 11.41 10.58 -1.93
CA ILE A 312 11.98 11.83 -2.43
C ILE A 312 10.90 12.60 -3.18
N LEU A 313 10.90 13.91 -3.06
CA LEU A 313 10.04 14.84 -3.80
C LEU A 313 10.92 15.71 -4.68
N VAL A 314 10.70 15.69 -5.99
CA VAL A 314 11.42 16.48 -6.98
C VAL A 314 10.40 17.19 -7.86
N ASP A 315 10.48 18.50 -7.94
CA ASP A 315 9.53 19.35 -8.69
C ASP A 315 8.04 19.02 -8.43
N GLY A 316 7.70 18.73 -7.17
CA GLY A 316 6.34 18.38 -6.76
C GLY A 316 5.94 16.91 -6.97
N LEU A 317 6.78 16.07 -7.55
CA LEU A 317 6.52 14.66 -7.80
C LEU A 317 7.23 13.76 -6.77
N SER A 318 6.49 12.84 -6.18
CA SER A 318 6.99 11.89 -5.18
C SER A 318 7.49 10.59 -5.79
N PHE A 319 8.65 10.12 -5.36
CA PHE A 319 9.23 8.83 -5.76
C PHE A 319 9.67 8.05 -4.52
N VAL A 320 9.42 6.75 -4.52
CA VAL A 320 9.69 5.85 -3.40
C VAL A 320 11.16 5.46 -3.37
N GLU A 321 11.88 5.87 -2.33
CA GLU A 321 13.23 5.39 -2.08
C GLU A 321 13.21 4.03 -1.39
N LYS A 322 12.45 3.92 -0.28
CA LYS A 322 12.33 2.68 0.47
C LYS A 322 10.91 2.48 0.96
N LEU A 323 10.39 1.28 0.78
CA LEU A 323 9.13 0.81 1.34
C LEU A 323 9.40 -0.42 2.22
N SER A 324 8.96 -0.38 3.47
CA SER A 324 9.16 -1.48 4.41
C SER A 324 8.00 -1.57 5.40
N PHE A 325 7.57 -2.79 5.68
CA PHE A 325 6.63 -3.05 6.76
C PHE A 325 7.31 -3.15 8.14
N ASN A 326 8.64 -3.06 8.19
CA ASN A 326 9.43 -2.92 9.40
C ASN A 326 9.88 -1.46 9.55
N ALA A 327 10.00 -1.01 10.77
CA ALA A 327 10.61 0.28 11.05
C ALA A 327 12.07 0.32 10.56
N PHE A 328 12.52 1.48 10.09
CA PHE A 328 13.89 1.75 9.72
C PHE A 328 14.28 3.16 10.14
N ASN A 329 15.59 3.37 10.32
CA ASN A 329 16.13 4.69 10.65
C ASN A 329 16.18 5.54 9.35
N GLU A 330 15.49 6.68 9.37
CA GLU A 330 15.42 7.63 8.27
C GLU A 330 16.77 8.33 8.03
N GLY A 331 17.48 8.66 9.11
CA GLY A 331 18.78 9.32 9.05
C GLY A 331 19.84 8.59 8.21
N THR A 332 19.69 7.26 8.05
CA THR A 332 20.60 6.47 7.21
C THR A 332 20.22 6.47 5.72
N ARG A 333 19.11 7.12 5.35
CA ARG A 333 18.55 6.97 3.99
C ARG A 333 19.04 8.02 2.98
N LEU A 334 19.59 9.14 3.42
CA LEU A 334 20.00 10.22 2.53
C LEU A 334 20.95 9.80 1.38
N PRO A 335 21.98 8.97 1.61
CA PRO A 335 22.84 8.51 0.51
C PRO A 335 22.06 7.74 -0.55
N HIS A 336 21.05 6.96 -0.13
CA HIS A 336 20.19 6.19 -1.04
C HIS A 336 19.21 7.11 -1.80
N CYS A 337 18.71 8.16 -1.13
CA CYS A 337 17.89 9.19 -1.78
C CYS A 337 18.65 9.89 -2.91
N LEU A 338 19.89 10.30 -2.66
CA LEU A 338 20.75 10.92 -3.67
C LEU A 338 21.05 9.96 -4.83
N LYS A 339 21.32 8.67 -4.53
CA LYS A 339 21.52 7.65 -5.56
C LYS A 339 20.26 7.42 -6.40
N LEU A 340 19.09 7.37 -5.76
CA LEU A 340 17.81 7.26 -6.47
C LEU A 340 17.58 8.46 -7.36
N HIS A 341 17.75 9.67 -6.85
CA HIS A 341 17.59 10.91 -7.58
C HIS A 341 18.43 10.92 -8.87
N ARG A 342 19.74 10.66 -8.76
CA ARG A 342 20.64 10.57 -9.92
C ARG A 342 20.20 9.51 -10.92
N ARG A 343 19.76 8.33 -10.43
CA ARG A 343 19.28 7.25 -11.29
C ARG A 343 18.03 7.62 -12.08
N LEU A 344 17.07 8.34 -11.45
CA LEU A 344 15.81 8.72 -12.08
C LEU A 344 15.96 9.87 -13.07
N PHE A 345 16.79 10.87 -12.75
CA PHE A 345 16.84 12.13 -13.48
C PHE A 345 18.16 12.36 -14.24
N GLY A 346 19.21 11.58 -13.96
CA GLY A 346 20.51 11.70 -14.62
C GLY A 346 21.34 12.91 -14.17
N VAL A 347 20.87 13.66 -13.17
CA VAL A 347 21.54 14.84 -12.59
C VAL A 347 21.75 14.64 -11.09
N ASP A 348 22.79 15.26 -10.53
CA ASP A 348 22.99 15.27 -9.09
C ASP A 348 22.17 16.37 -8.42
N ALA A 349 21.65 16.08 -7.23
CA ALA A 349 20.95 17.09 -6.44
C ALA A 349 21.96 18.11 -5.89
N LYS A 350 21.71 19.40 -6.13
CA LYS A 350 22.47 20.52 -5.57
C LYS A 350 21.86 21.07 -4.28
N LYS A 351 20.55 20.90 -4.11
CA LYS A 351 19.80 21.34 -2.95
C LYS A 351 19.00 20.21 -2.34
N VAL A 352 19.08 20.02 -1.02
CA VAL A 352 18.39 18.96 -0.30
C VAL A 352 17.65 19.50 0.92
N GLY A 353 16.32 19.35 0.92
CA GLY A 353 15.48 19.58 2.08
C GLY A 353 15.15 18.27 2.81
N GLY A 354 15.63 18.11 4.02
CA GLY A 354 15.33 16.95 4.88
C GLY A 354 14.94 17.39 6.29
N ASP A 355 14.24 16.52 7.03
CA ASP A 355 13.92 16.75 8.42
C ASP A 355 15.18 16.63 9.32
N ALA A 356 15.07 17.05 10.58
CA ALA A 356 16.17 17.00 11.55
C ALA A 356 16.76 15.59 11.74
N CYS A 357 15.96 14.53 11.56
CA CYS A 357 16.42 13.14 11.65
C CYS A 357 17.44 12.78 10.55
N TYR A 358 17.44 13.47 9.39
CA TYR A 358 18.45 13.28 8.33
C TYR A 358 19.75 14.05 8.60
N ALA A 359 19.77 14.99 9.54
CA ALA A 359 20.91 15.85 9.82
C ALA A 359 21.99 15.18 10.71
N VAL A 360 22.24 13.88 10.49
CA VAL A 360 23.32 13.12 11.15
C VAL A 360 24.69 13.52 10.61
N ASN A 361 25.76 13.31 11.40
CA ASN A 361 27.10 13.74 11.01
C ASN A 361 27.57 13.17 9.67
N ALA A 362 27.32 11.89 9.42
CA ALA A 362 27.66 11.23 8.16
C ALA A 362 26.99 11.90 6.94
N ASN A 363 25.72 12.29 7.08
CA ASN A 363 25.00 12.97 5.99
C ASN A 363 25.50 14.42 5.79
N ARG A 364 25.84 15.12 6.87
CA ARG A 364 26.44 16.46 6.81
C ARG A 364 27.76 16.43 6.05
N GLU A 365 28.62 15.47 6.40
CA GLU A 365 29.91 15.27 5.75
C GLU A 365 29.74 14.91 4.26
N LEU A 366 28.78 14.01 3.93
CA LEU A 366 28.45 13.65 2.57
C LEU A 366 28.01 14.87 1.76
N CYS A 367 27.12 15.70 2.31
CA CYS A 367 26.62 16.91 1.63
C CYS A 367 27.74 17.94 1.47
N ARG A 368 28.61 18.11 2.47
CA ARG A 368 29.78 18.99 2.39
C ARG A 368 30.72 18.57 1.26
N LYS A 369 31.06 17.28 1.19
CA LYS A 369 31.95 16.74 0.12
C LYS A 369 31.38 16.87 -1.29
N LYS A 370 30.05 16.88 -1.41
CA LYS A 370 29.33 17.03 -2.69
C LYS A 370 28.84 18.45 -2.95
N GLU A 371 29.20 19.42 -2.11
CA GLU A 371 28.79 20.82 -2.21
C GLU A 371 27.27 21.01 -2.28
N ILE A 372 26.52 20.13 -1.59
CA ILE A 372 25.06 20.16 -1.55
C ILE A 372 24.58 21.12 -0.47
N GLN A 373 23.79 22.10 -0.85
CA GLN A 373 23.09 23.00 0.08
C GLN A 373 21.96 22.24 0.79
N THR A 374 21.83 22.40 2.10
CA THR A 374 20.86 21.61 2.89
C THR A 374 20.01 22.47 3.82
N SER A 375 18.81 21.95 4.18
CA SER A 375 17.98 22.49 5.25
C SER A 375 18.55 22.27 6.67
N PHE A 376 19.68 21.60 6.82
CA PHE A 376 20.19 21.14 8.11
C PHE A 376 20.70 22.31 8.96
N VAL A 377 20.22 22.43 10.19
CA VAL A 377 20.69 23.44 11.14
C VAL A 377 22.16 23.18 11.47
N LYS A 378 23.02 24.20 11.35
CA LYS A 378 24.43 24.12 11.72
C LYS A 378 24.55 23.80 13.22
N ARG A 379 25.51 22.97 13.59
CA ARG A 379 25.83 22.64 15.01
C ARG A 379 27.00 23.51 15.48
N GLY A 380 27.03 23.84 16.76
CA GLY A 380 28.08 24.62 17.38
C GLY A 380 27.73 26.11 17.52
N ARG A 381 28.72 26.92 17.94
CA ARG A 381 28.55 28.38 18.03
C ARG A 381 28.17 28.95 16.67
N PRO A 382 27.30 29.98 16.63
CA PRO A 382 26.99 30.67 15.39
C PRO A 382 28.30 31.25 14.81
N ALA A 383 28.90 30.52 13.88
CA ALA A 383 29.93 31.15 13.05
C ALA A 383 29.24 32.25 12.21
N LEU A 384 29.97 33.26 11.76
CA LEU A 384 29.50 34.22 10.79
C LEU A 384 29.00 33.48 9.54
N VAL A 385 27.70 33.14 9.58
CA VAL A 385 27.02 32.46 8.49
C VAL A 385 26.76 33.50 7.45
N LYS A 386 27.18 33.25 6.20
CA LYS A 386 26.78 34.09 5.08
C LYS A 386 25.24 34.20 5.09
N LYS A 387 24.68 35.38 5.09
CA LYS A 387 23.22 35.62 5.15
C LYS A 387 22.47 34.82 4.08
N GLU A 388 23.08 34.68 2.90
CA GLU A 388 22.53 33.89 1.76
C GLU A 388 22.33 32.41 2.08
N ASP A 389 23.33 31.74 2.72
CA ASP A 389 23.23 30.33 3.12
C ASP A 389 22.08 30.11 4.11
N ASP A 390 21.85 31.06 5.02
CA ASP A 390 20.77 30.95 6.00
C ASP A 390 19.39 31.14 5.38
N ILE A 391 19.28 32.02 4.38
CA ILE A 391 18.05 32.21 3.60
C ILE A 391 17.70 30.93 2.85
N ILE A 392 18.65 30.37 2.10
CA ILE A 392 18.44 29.10 1.36
C ILE A 392 18.08 27.97 2.31
N ARG A 393 18.76 27.84 3.43
CA ARG A 393 18.45 26.82 4.45
C ARG A 393 17.02 26.93 4.99
N LYS A 394 16.61 28.16 5.34
CA LYS A 394 15.25 28.44 5.86
C LYS A 394 14.19 28.16 4.80
N GLU A 395 14.45 28.54 3.55
CA GLU A 395 13.55 28.27 2.43
C GLU A 395 13.39 26.75 2.20
N LEU A 396 14.48 26.00 2.10
CA LEU A 396 14.46 24.56 1.94
C LEU A 396 13.68 23.89 3.08
N ALA A 397 13.85 24.35 4.33
CA ALA A 397 13.12 23.81 5.48
C ALA A 397 11.62 24.11 5.38
N ARG A 398 11.23 25.34 5.01
CA ARG A 398 9.84 25.76 4.83
C ARG A 398 9.16 25.01 3.69
N VAL A 399 9.82 24.93 2.54
CA VAL A 399 9.27 24.24 1.36
C VAL A 399 9.15 22.75 1.62
N ARG A 400 10.13 22.12 2.30
CA ARG A 400 10.01 20.72 2.74
C ARG A 400 8.76 20.51 3.60
N ALA A 401 8.59 21.31 4.64
CA ALA A 401 7.46 21.17 5.55
C ALA A 401 6.12 21.28 4.81
N THR A 402 5.95 22.27 3.95
CA THR A 402 4.69 22.48 3.23
C THR A 402 4.46 21.49 2.10
N ARG A 403 5.43 21.29 1.20
CA ARG A 403 5.23 20.46 0.00
C ARG A 403 5.24 18.97 0.28
N MET A 404 6.11 18.48 1.20
CA MET A 404 6.13 17.06 1.57
C MET A 404 4.86 16.67 2.34
N GLU A 405 4.46 17.48 3.33
CA GLU A 405 3.23 17.21 4.09
C GLU A 405 2.00 17.32 3.19
N GLY A 406 1.93 18.32 2.33
CA GLY A 406 0.86 18.47 1.33
C GLY A 406 0.79 17.29 0.37
N SER A 407 1.95 16.80 -0.12
CA SER A 407 2.02 15.60 -0.97
C SER A 407 1.51 14.35 -0.23
N PHE A 408 1.97 14.10 1.01
CA PHE A 408 1.50 12.97 1.80
C PHE A 408 0.02 13.08 2.16
N GLY A 409 -0.45 14.29 2.50
CA GLY A 409 -1.86 14.57 2.74
C GLY A 409 -2.72 14.23 1.53
N THR A 410 -2.36 14.74 0.36
CA THR A 410 -3.05 14.48 -0.91
C THR A 410 -3.10 12.98 -1.24
N GLN A 411 -1.99 12.27 -1.11
CA GLN A 411 -1.91 10.83 -1.34
C GLN A 411 -2.82 10.04 -0.39
N LYS A 412 -2.85 10.43 0.87
CA LYS A 412 -3.67 9.77 1.90
C LYS A 412 -5.16 10.05 1.73
N GLU A 413 -5.55 11.30 1.56
CA GLU A 413 -6.96 11.68 1.55
C GLU A 413 -7.63 11.40 0.20
N HIS A 414 -6.94 11.59 -0.93
CA HIS A 414 -7.56 11.52 -2.26
C HIS A 414 -7.21 10.26 -3.04
N TYR A 415 -6.07 9.60 -2.75
CA TYR A 415 -5.59 8.46 -3.54
C TYR A 415 -5.50 7.16 -2.72
N GLY A 416 -6.38 7.00 -1.73
CA GLY A 416 -6.61 5.75 -1.02
C GLY A 416 -5.49 5.27 -0.09
N LEU A 417 -4.46 6.11 0.19
CA LEU A 417 -3.30 5.72 0.98
C LEU A 417 -3.43 6.01 2.48
N LYS A 418 -4.55 6.59 2.94
CA LYS A 418 -4.82 6.77 4.37
C LYS A 418 -5.01 5.43 5.07
N ARG A 419 -5.73 4.51 4.41
CA ARG A 419 -6.02 3.18 4.92
C ARG A 419 -6.16 2.19 3.77
N ILE A 420 -5.13 1.37 3.56
CA ILE A 420 -5.00 0.52 2.38
C ILE A 420 -5.82 -0.75 2.55
N LYS A 421 -6.88 -0.89 1.74
CA LYS A 421 -7.81 -2.01 1.75
C LYS A 421 -7.35 -3.21 0.91
N ALA A 422 -6.05 -3.43 0.80
CA ALA A 422 -5.49 -4.60 0.14
C ALA A 422 -5.33 -5.79 1.11
N ARG A 423 -5.38 -7.02 0.59
CA ARG A 423 -5.37 -8.23 1.42
C ARG A 423 -4.00 -8.87 1.58
N THR A 424 -3.09 -8.68 0.62
CA THR A 424 -1.77 -9.30 0.60
C THR A 424 -0.67 -8.24 0.64
N ARG A 425 0.53 -8.64 1.01
CA ARG A 425 1.71 -7.75 0.99
C ARG A 425 1.96 -7.17 -0.40
N LEU A 426 1.87 -7.97 -1.45
CA LEU A 426 2.13 -7.54 -2.82
C LEU A 426 1.08 -6.54 -3.30
N THR A 427 -0.19 -6.80 -3.02
CA THR A 427 -1.26 -5.86 -3.38
C THR A 427 -1.20 -4.57 -2.56
N GLU A 428 -0.75 -4.58 -1.30
CA GLU A 428 -0.50 -3.32 -0.55
C GLU A 428 0.61 -2.49 -1.20
N ILE A 429 1.71 -3.12 -1.60
CA ILE A 429 2.80 -2.44 -2.31
C ILE A 429 2.32 -1.86 -3.64
N LEU A 430 1.50 -2.62 -4.39
CA LEU A 430 0.88 -2.15 -5.62
C LEU A 430 0.03 -0.89 -5.38
N TYR A 431 -0.85 -0.91 -4.37
CA TYR A 431 -1.71 0.22 -4.03
C TYR A 431 -0.90 1.45 -3.64
N ILE A 432 0.17 1.29 -2.84
CA ILE A 432 1.06 2.39 -2.47
C ILE A 432 1.72 2.98 -3.71
N PHE A 433 2.28 2.13 -4.58
CA PHE A 433 2.93 2.56 -5.80
C PHE A 433 1.98 3.37 -6.70
N PHE A 434 0.84 2.78 -7.04
CA PHE A 434 -0.11 3.44 -7.94
C PHE A 434 -0.78 4.65 -7.30
N GLY A 435 -1.04 4.65 -5.99
CA GLY A 435 -1.59 5.81 -5.28
C GLY A 435 -0.66 7.02 -5.33
N ILE A 436 0.64 6.81 -5.08
CA ILE A 436 1.65 7.87 -5.18
C ILE A 436 1.73 8.40 -6.62
N HIS A 437 1.81 7.50 -7.60
CA HIS A 437 2.02 7.90 -9.00
C HIS A 437 0.76 8.42 -9.68
N THR A 438 -0.43 8.05 -9.21
CA THR A 438 -1.69 8.70 -9.61
C THR A 438 -1.71 10.15 -9.10
N ALA A 439 -1.33 10.39 -7.84
CA ALA A 439 -1.20 11.75 -7.33
C ALA A 439 -0.20 12.58 -8.17
N ASN A 440 0.92 12.00 -8.56
CA ASN A 440 1.93 12.65 -9.38
C ASN A 440 1.38 13.05 -10.76
N VAL A 441 0.76 12.13 -11.49
CA VAL A 441 0.28 12.43 -12.84
C VAL A 441 -0.88 13.43 -12.84
N VAL A 442 -1.76 13.38 -11.84
CA VAL A 442 -2.81 14.38 -11.65
C VAL A 442 -2.21 15.75 -11.34
N HIS A 443 -1.18 15.79 -10.47
CA HIS A 443 -0.46 17.03 -10.18
C HIS A 443 0.15 17.65 -11.46
N LEU A 444 0.78 16.86 -12.32
CA LEU A 444 1.32 17.30 -13.61
C LEU A 444 0.24 17.89 -14.52
N VAL A 445 -0.89 17.18 -14.66
CA VAL A 445 -1.99 17.64 -15.52
C VAL A 445 -2.59 18.94 -15.01
N ARG A 446 -2.83 19.06 -13.70
CA ARG A 446 -3.38 20.28 -13.10
C ARG A 446 -2.44 21.47 -13.20
N ARG A 447 -1.13 21.24 -13.07
CA ARG A 447 -0.11 22.28 -13.26
C ARG A 447 -0.13 22.80 -14.70
N GLU A 448 -0.15 21.90 -15.69
CA GLU A 448 -0.23 22.27 -17.11
C GLU A 448 -1.49 23.10 -17.42
N VAL A 449 -2.65 22.66 -16.91
CA VAL A 449 -3.91 23.42 -17.09
C VAL A 449 -3.81 24.81 -16.46
N SER A 450 -3.26 24.91 -15.25
CA SER A 450 -3.09 26.20 -14.57
C SER A 450 -2.13 27.14 -15.30
N GLU A 451 -1.10 26.61 -15.97
CA GLU A 451 -0.17 27.39 -16.79
C GLU A 451 -0.85 27.89 -18.07
N ILE A 452 -1.64 27.05 -18.74
CA ILE A 452 -2.42 27.44 -19.93
C ILE A 452 -3.42 28.56 -19.57
N VAL A 453 -4.17 28.41 -18.47
CA VAL A 453 -5.14 29.42 -18.02
C VAL A 453 -4.47 30.75 -17.64
N ARG A 454 -3.24 30.73 -17.14
CA ARG A 454 -2.49 31.98 -16.81
C ARG A 454 -1.90 32.64 -18.04
N ALA A 455 -1.66 31.89 -19.10
CA ALA A 455 -1.10 32.38 -20.36
C ALA A 455 -2.16 32.89 -21.35
N ALA A 456 -3.42 32.50 -21.15
CA ALA A 456 -4.60 32.99 -21.86
C ALA A 456 -5.22 34.21 -21.19
#